data_a57c31233799ea338c1e562e11efa84a
#
_entry.id   a57c31233799ea338c1e562e11efa84a
#
_cell.length_a   1.000
_cell.length_b   1.000
_cell.length_c   1.000
_cell.angle_alpha   90.00
_cell.angle_beta   90.00
_cell.angle_gamma   90.00
#
_symmetry.space_group_name_H-M   'P 1'
#
loop_
_entity.id
_entity.type
_entity.pdbx_description
1 polymer ?
#
loop_
_entity_poly.entity_id
_entity_poly.type
_entity_poly.pdbx_seq_one_letter_code
_entity_poly.pdbx_strand_id
1 'polypeptide(L)'
;MRPTMGRPYSNDHNAVISTTRRTGETVSASSIVCRPQRTFASSAARIILLIAAASAGACALGPDYEPPPTPVPYAFSELPGWKIARPSDGIVRGDWWTIYGDPTLDSLERRVEVSNQNIAAAEAAYRQSVALVRQARSELFPTIGLQYSPNRWHEGSGAGKAAGDSAAKSITKTTVTLDTLTTWDIDVWGRIRRTIESNVADAQASAADLANATLLAQTQLALGYFNLRAADSLQRLFDSTVNAYKRTLTITQARFDRGVVSRYDVIAAKTQVRTAEALAINVGIQRARFEHAIAVLIGIPPSEFSIMPDQLMEDVPYVPPTIPSLLLERRPDIAAAERRIAGQNALIGVAVAAYFPDISLSGFGGGILPNAVAGYVGTSAFPVAVANEVWSVGLAAVQTIIDGGLRKEQVAAALAAYYQRVAIYRQTVLTAFQQVEDELSSQRILADQQSVQDDAVRLSHDSFEIALTEYEAGTVSITAIIQAQEILLSNEQAALVTLQSRFVSSVSLIQALGGGWDVSQLPSSDELTHWRSCVRVLEVMRGHIDPELPPCL
;
A
#
# COMPACT_ATOMS: atom_id res chain seq x y z
N MET A 1 -56.90 -3.75 -22.83
CA MET A 1 -56.91 -2.69 -23.83
C MET A 1 -55.48 -2.43 -24.31
N ARG A 2 -55.16 -2.85 -25.50
CA ARG A 2 -53.95 -2.39 -26.22
C ARG A 2 -54.23 -1.04 -26.87
N PRO A 3 -53.24 -0.17 -27.04
CA PRO A 3 -52.92 0.36 -28.37
C PRO A 3 -51.41 0.35 -28.65
N THR A 4 -51.07 -0.10 -29.78
CA THR A 4 -50.71 0.45 -31.09
C THR A 4 -49.28 0.98 -31.23
N MET A 5 -48.60 0.28 -32.11
CA MET A 5 -47.32 0.53 -32.76
C MET A 5 -47.19 1.96 -33.34
N GLY A 6 -46.00 2.54 -33.20
CA GLY A 6 -45.51 3.64 -34.01
C GLY A 6 -44.12 3.35 -34.51
N ARG A 7 -43.96 3.33 -35.81
CA ARG A 7 -42.77 3.00 -36.62
C ARG A 7 -41.74 4.16 -36.68
N PRO A 8 -40.63 4.00 -37.38
CA PRO A 8 -39.28 4.28 -36.95
C PRO A 8 -38.78 5.64 -37.48
N TYR A 9 -37.85 6.24 -36.77
CA TYR A 9 -37.13 7.42 -37.26
C TYR A 9 -35.89 6.97 -38.06
N SER A 10 -35.85 7.48 -39.30
CA SER A 10 -34.80 7.26 -40.28
C SER A 10 -33.49 7.92 -39.87
N ASN A 11 -32.42 7.19 -40.13
CA ASN A 11 -31.08 7.72 -40.28
C ASN A 11 -31.03 8.87 -41.29
N ASP A 12 -30.48 9.99 -40.89
CA ASP A 12 -29.68 10.89 -41.74
C ASP A 12 -28.99 11.92 -40.87
N HIS A 13 -27.78 11.63 -40.40
CA HIS A 13 -26.78 12.62 -40.14
C HIS A 13 -25.42 12.12 -40.65
N ASN A 14 -25.19 12.38 -41.92
CA ASN A 14 -23.88 12.53 -42.50
C ASN A 14 -23.15 13.66 -41.77
N ALA A 15 -22.43 13.35 -40.71
CA ALA A 15 -21.41 14.21 -40.17
C ALA A 15 -20.12 13.95 -40.94
N VAL A 16 -19.81 14.89 -41.80
CA VAL A 16 -18.54 15.04 -42.52
C VAL A 16 -17.42 15.02 -41.49
N ILE A 17 -16.73 13.88 -41.36
CA ILE A 17 -15.45 13.81 -40.66
C ILE A 17 -14.42 14.41 -41.62
N SER A 18 -14.07 15.67 -41.40
CA SER A 18 -12.90 16.28 -41.97
C SER A 18 -11.66 15.56 -41.43
N THR A 19 -11.08 14.70 -42.24
CA THR A 19 -9.77 14.12 -42.03
C THR A 19 -8.71 15.23 -42.11
N THR A 20 -8.43 15.86 -40.99
CA THR A 20 -7.14 16.55 -40.85
C THR A 20 -6.06 15.49 -40.74
N ARG A 21 -5.39 15.24 -41.86
CA ARG A 21 -4.08 14.62 -41.90
C ARG A 21 -3.14 15.40 -40.96
N ARG A 22 -2.93 14.90 -39.77
CA ARG A 22 -1.74 15.27 -38.99
C ARG A 22 -0.59 14.42 -39.51
N THR A 23 0.33 15.11 -40.08
CA THR A 23 1.67 14.71 -40.46
C THR A 23 2.28 13.77 -39.45
N GLY A 24 2.65 12.57 -39.93
CA GLY A 24 3.44 11.62 -39.16
C GLY A 24 4.77 12.23 -38.79
N GLU A 25 5.03 12.47 -37.56
CA GLU A 25 6.36 12.55 -37.01
C GLU A 25 6.90 11.14 -36.94
N THR A 26 7.62 10.78 -37.99
CA THR A 26 8.54 9.67 -37.99
C THR A 26 9.61 9.97 -36.96
N VAL A 27 9.60 9.25 -35.85
CA VAL A 27 10.74 9.16 -34.94
C VAL A 27 11.88 8.61 -35.74
N SER A 28 12.82 9.49 -36.09
CA SER A 28 14.07 9.18 -36.76
C SER A 28 14.88 8.27 -35.84
N ALA A 29 14.92 6.98 -36.17
CA ALA A 29 15.92 6.08 -35.63
C ALA A 29 17.30 6.56 -36.13
N SER A 30 17.99 7.33 -35.29
CA SER A 30 19.41 7.66 -35.53
C SER A 30 20.23 6.38 -35.41
N SER A 31 20.47 5.77 -36.56
CA SER A 31 21.40 4.67 -36.73
C SER A 31 22.82 5.15 -36.40
N ILE A 32 23.33 4.78 -35.23
CA ILE A 32 24.75 4.90 -34.90
C ILE A 32 25.48 3.80 -35.65
N VAL A 33 26.02 4.15 -36.82
CA VAL A 33 26.94 3.30 -37.60
C VAL A 33 28.31 3.44 -36.97
N CYS A 34 28.73 2.46 -36.16
CA CYS A 34 30.13 2.28 -35.77
C CYS A 34 30.92 1.74 -36.98
N ARG A 35 31.75 2.56 -37.58
CA ARG A 35 32.79 2.11 -38.57
C ARG A 35 33.97 1.49 -37.82
N PRO A 36 34.40 0.25 -38.12
CA PRO A 36 35.62 -0.30 -37.55
C PRO A 36 36.84 0.19 -38.32
N GLN A 37 37.74 0.93 -37.66
CA GLN A 37 39.12 1.11 -38.15
C GLN A 37 39.95 -0.12 -37.78
N ARG A 38 40.52 -0.77 -38.80
CA ARG A 38 41.44 -1.91 -38.64
C ARG A 38 42.85 -1.39 -38.29
N THR A 39 43.28 -1.63 -37.05
CA THR A 39 44.72 -1.63 -36.71
C THR A 39 45.04 -2.92 -35.96
N PHE A 40 46.07 -3.62 -36.42
CA PHE A 40 46.55 -4.89 -35.86
C PHE A 40 47.29 -4.62 -34.54
N ALA A 41 46.65 -4.93 -33.41
CA ALA A 41 47.25 -4.93 -32.09
C ALA A 41 47.47 -6.37 -31.60
N SER A 42 48.53 -6.60 -30.82
CA SER A 42 48.92 -7.90 -30.25
C SER A 42 47.80 -8.51 -29.38
N SER A 43 47.79 -9.84 -29.21
CA SER A 43 46.72 -10.59 -28.52
C SER A 43 46.41 -10.06 -27.10
N ALA A 44 47.41 -9.57 -26.37
CA ALA A 44 47.22 -8.94 -25.05
C ALA A 44 46.47 -7.60 -25.14
N ALA A 45 46.77 -6.79 -26.17
CA ALA A 45 46.06 -5.53 -26.43
C ALA A 45 44.59 -5.77 -26.85
N ARG A 46 44.30 -6.91 -27.50
CA ARG A 46 42.90 -7.30 -27.84
C ARG A 46 42.11 -7.71 -26.63
N ILE A 47 42.70 -8.39 -25.65
CA ILE A 47 42.05 -8.74 -24.37
C ILE A 47 41.82 -7.49 -23.55
N ILE A 48 42.76 -6.56 -23.47
CA ILE A 48 42.61 -5.26 -22.79
C ILE A 48 41.56 -4.40 -23.50
N LEU A 49 41.51 -4.42 -24.83
CA LEU A 49 40.49 -3.68 -25.60
C LEU A 49 39.09 -4.29 -25.45
N LEU A 50 38.98 -5.62 -25.32
CA LEU A 50 37.72 -6.30 -25.01
C LEU A 50 37.24 -6.00 -23.57
N ILE A 51 38.15 -5.93 -22.62
CA ILE A 51 37.83 -5.53 -21.21
C ILE A 51 37.47 -4.03 -21.15
N ALA A 52 38.17 -3.18 -21.91
CA ALA A 52 37.87 -1.74 -22.01
C ALA A 52 36.59 -1.47 -22.83
N ALA A 53 36.26 -2.29 -23.83
CA ALA A 53 34.98 -2.20 -24.53
C ALA A 53 33.79 -2.72 -23.68
N ALA A 54 34.03 -3.66 -22.78
CA ALA A 54 33.04 -4.10 -21.80
C ALA A 54 32.80 -3.04 -20.70
N SER A 55 33.75 -2.15 -20.44
CA SER A 55 33.61 -1.01 -19.51
C SER A 55 33.10 0.28 -20.18
N ALA A 56 33.06 0.36 -21.50
CA ALA A 56 32.44 1.48 -22.24
C ALA A 56 30.91 1.30 -22.21
N GLY A 57 30.26 1.99 -21.29
CA GLY A 57 28.82 2.18 -21.13
C GLY A 57 27.92 1.10 -21.72
N ALA A 58 27.71 0.02 -21.01
CA ALA A 58 26.77 -1.02 -21.43
C ALA A 58 25.40 -0.40 -21.68
N CYS A 59 24.94 -0.35 -22.92
CA CYS A 59 23.64 0.16 -23.31
C CYS A 59 22.54 -0.67 -22.62
N ALA A 60 21.79 -0.09 -21.71
CA ALA A 60 20.55 -0.70 -21.22
C ALA A 60 19.47 -0.52 -22.30
N LEU A 61 18.92 -1.63 -22.78
CA LEU A 61 17.87 -1.62 -23.79
C LEU A 61 16.51 -1.22 -23.19
N GLY A 62 15.63 -0.66 -24.01
CA GLY A 62 14.29 -0.24 -23.63
C GLY A 62 14.16 1.26 -23.39
N PRO A 63 12.95 1.76 -23.19
CA PRO A 63 12.69 3.18 -22.94
C PRO A 63 13.16 3.59 -21.54
N ASP A 64 13.69 4.80 -21.43
CA ASP A 64 13.90 5.43 -20.13
C ASP A 64 12.57 5.89 -19.55
N TYR A 65 12.47 5.85 -18.23
CA TYR A 65 11.24 6.21 -17.57
C TYR A 65 11.03 7.71 -17.53
N GLU A 66 9.87 8.15 -18.00
CA GLU A 66 9.36 9.51 -17.84
C GLU A 66 7.97 9.45 -17.18
N PRO A 67 7.71 10.26 -16.12
CA PRO A 67 6.41 10.29 -15.50
C PRO A 67 5.32 10.67 -16.49
N PRO A 68 4.22 9.88 -16.59
CA PRO A 68 3.16 10.18 -17.54
C PRO A 68 2.44 11.47 -17.14
N PRO A 69 2.07 12.35 -18.10
CA PRO A 69 1.35 13.58 -17.81
C PRO A 69 -0.03 13.25 -17.23
N THR A 70 -0.38 13.95 -16.15
CA THR A 70 -1.68 13.88 -15.49
C THR A 70 -2.36 15.25 -15.53
N PRO A 71 -3.68 15.30 -15.74
CA PRO A 71 -4.41 16.55 -15.63
C PRO A 71 -4.45 16.99 -14.15
N VAL A 72 -3.84 18.11 -13.85
CA VAL A 72 -3.86 18.73 -12.50
C VAL A 72 -4.67 20.01 -12.58
N PRO A 73 -5.75 20.18 -11.81
CA PRO A 73 -6.50 21.42 -11.76
C PRO A 73 -5.66 22.54 -11.13
N TYR A 74 -5.90 23.79 -11.54
CA TYR A 74 -5.21 24.96 -10.99
C TYR A 74 -5.61 25.27 -9.54
N ALA A 75 -6.83 24.95 -9.15
CA ALA A 75 -7.38 25.18 -7.82
C ALA A 75 -8.52 24.18 -7.54
N PHE A 76 -8.84 23.97 -6.28
CA PHE A 76 -10.04 23.26 -5.87
C PHE A 76 -11.26 24.15 -6.08
N SER A 77 -12.38 23.59 -6.57
CA SER A 77 -13.59 24.35 -6.90
C SER A 77 -14.38 24.79 -5.67
N GLU A 78 -14.29 24.02 -4.59
CA GLU A 78 -15.05 24.24 -3.35
C GLU A 78 -14.49 25.34 -2.43
N LEU A 79 -13.45 26.05 -2.87
CA LEU A 79 -12.84 27.15 -2.10
C LEU A 79 -12.96 28.49 -2.82
N PRO A 80 -14.09 29.20 -2.69
CA PRO A 80 -14.23 30.57 -3.21
C PRO A 80 -13.36 31.54 -2.39
N GLY A 81 -12.46 32.29 -3.06
CA GLY A 81 -11.66 33.36 -2.44
C GLY A 81 -10.21 33.01 -2.10
N TRP A 82 -9.62 32.02 -2.73
CA TRP A 82 -8.25 31.59 -2.51
C TRP A 82 -7.20 32.67 -2.77
N LYS A 83 -6.41 32.95 -1.72
CA LYS A 83 -5.05 33.46 -1.89
C LYS A 83 -4.15 32.25 -2.17
N ILE A 84 -3.24 32.42 -3.15
CA ILE A 84 -2.15 31.45 -3.36
C ILE A 84 -1.50 31.17 -2.01
N ALA A 85 -1.59 29.91 -1.54
CA ALA A 85 -1.00 29.51 -0.26
C ALA A 85 0.49 29.83 -0.27
N ARG A 86 0.97 30.49 0.77
CA ARG A 86 2.41 30.68 0.95
C ARG A 86 2.99 29.34 1.40
N PRO A 87 4.16 28.90 0.89
CA PRO A 87 4.77 27.59 1.22
C PRO A 87 5.08 27.34 2.69
N SER A 88 4.84 28.29 3.57
CA SER A 88 5.08 28.21 5.02
C SER A 88 3.90 27.66 5.84
N ASP A 89 2.74 27.44 5.23
CA ASP A 89 1.56 26.93 5.95
C ASP A 89 1.68 25.39 6.06
N GLY A 90 2.72 24.94 6.79
CA GLY A 90 2.99 23.54 6.99
C GLY A 90 1.93 22.93 7.91
N ILE A 91 1.13 21.99 7.41
CA ILE A 91 0.63 20.90 8.23
C ILE A 91 1.86 20.32 8.91
N VAL A 92 1.83 20.19 10.22
CA VAL A 92 2.93 19.63 11.02
C VAL A 92 3.32 18.29 10.38
N ARG A 93 4.54 18.20 9.87
CA ARG A 93 5.03 16.97 9.23
C ARG A 93 5.17 15.92 10.33
N GLY A 94 4.43 14.83 10.21
CA GLY A 94 4.47 13.71 11.15
C GLY A 94 3.21 13.63 12.00
N ASP A 95 3.22 14.18 13.20
CA ASP A 95 2.15 14.01 14.21
C ASP A 95 0.93 14.91 13.92
N TRP A 96 0.27 14.71 12.77
CA TRP A 96 -0.85 15.54 12.29
C TRP A 96 -2.02 15.61 13.28
N TRP A 97 -2.23 14.59 14.12
CA TRP A 97 -3.31 14.53 15.11
C TRP A 97 -3.13 15.51 16.26
N THR A 98 -1.92 16.07 16.45
CA THR A 98 -1.65 17.06 17.51
C THR A 98 -2.42 18.36 17.33
N ILE A 99 -2.97 18.65 16.14
CA ILE A 99 -3.84 19.82 15.91
C ILE A 99 -5.10 19.79 16.77
N TYR A 100 -5.55 18.59 17.19
CA TYR A 100 -6.74 18.45 18.04
C TYR A 100 -6.45 18.74 19.52
N GLY A 101 -5.18 18.79 19.94
CA GLY A 101 -4.78 19.13 21.31
C GLY A 101 -5.27 18.14 22.37
N ASP A 102 -5.57 16.89 22.01
CA ASP A 102 -6.06 15.85 22.90
C ASP A 102 -4.94 14.88 23.31
N PRO A 103 -4.49 14.91 24.59
CA PRO A 103 -3.40 14.06 25.06
C PRO A 103 -3.72 12.55 24.99
N THR A 104 -5.03 12.20 25.08
CA THR A 104 -5.46 10.79 24.98
C THR A 104 -5.30 10.30 23.56
N LEU A 105 -5.76 11.09 22.57
CA LEU A 105 -5.55 10.80 21.16
C LEU A 105 -4.06 10.70 20.84
N ASP A 106 -3.23 11.66 21.28
CA ASP A 106 -1.79 11.65 21.08
C ASP A 106 -1.13 10.35 21.57
N SER A 107 -1.53 9.88 22.75
CA SER A 107 -0.98 8.67 23.34
C SER A 107 -1.38 7.41 22.57
N LEU A 108 -2.59 7.37 22.03
CA LEU A 108 -3.13 6.26 21.26
C LEU A 108 -2.48 6.19 19.87
N GLU A 109 -2.31 7.34 19.19
CA GLU A 109 -1.69 7.41 17.87
C GLU A 109 -0.24 6.92 17.87
N ARG A 110 0.56 7.32 18.86
CA ARG A 110 1.92 6.80 19.03
C ARG A 110 1.97 5.29 19.26
N ARG A 111 0.94 4.71 19.88
CA ARG A 111 0.85 3.26 20.09
C ARG A 111 0.46 2.52 18.81
N VAL A 112 -0.39 3.10 17.95
CA VAL A 112 -0.71 2.53 16.64
C VAL A 112 0.54 2.33 15.81
N GLU A 113 1.40 3.33 15.74
CA GLU A 113 2.64 3.27 14.96
C GLU A 113 3.54 2.11 15.37
N VAL A 114 3.61 1.79 16.66
CA VAL A 114 4.49 0.74 17.20
C VAL A 114 3.84 -0.65 17.19
N SER A 115 2.53 -0.75 17.40
CA SER A 115 1.89 -2.02 17.77
C SER A 115 0.89 -2.54 16.74
N ASN A 116 0.56 -1.77 15.71
CA ASN A 116 -0.43 -2.16 14.71
C ASN A 116 0.08 -3.29 13.81
N GLN A 117 -0.67 -4.41 13.76
CA GLN A 117 -0.27 -5.58 13.00
C GLN A 117 -0.33 -5.38 11.47
N ASN A 118 -1.17 -4.48 10.98
CA ASN A 118 -1.21 -4.15 9.55
C ASN A 118 0.03 -3.34 9.14
N ILE A 119 0.49 -2.41 10.00
CA ILE A 119 1.74 -1.68 9.79
C ILE A 119 2.92 -2.66 9.83
N ALA A 120 2.98 -3.57 10.80
CA ALA A 120 4.01 -4.59 10.87
C ALA A 120 4.03 -5.50 9.63
N ALA A 121 2.87 -5.87 9.09
CA ALA A 121 2.76 -6.63 7.84
C ALA A 121 3.27 -5.83 6.63
N ALA A 122 2.95 -4.55 6.53
CA ALA A 122 3.43 -3.67 5.47
C ALA A 122 4.96 -3.46 5.57
N GLU A 123 5.50 -3.32 6.78
CA GLU A 123 6.94 -3.25 7.01
C GLU A 123 7.66 -4.54 6.57
N ALA A 124 7.09 -5.70 6.90
CA ALA A 124 7.63 -6.98 6.44
C ALA A 124 7.59 -7.11 4.91
N ALA A 125 6.54 -6.62 4.25
CA ALA A 125 6.43 -6.57 2.79
C ALA A 125 7.50 -5.64 2.17
N TYR A 126 7.74 -4.49 2.78
CA TYR A 126 8.83 -3.59 2.37
C TYR A 126 10.20 -4.26 2.52
N ARG A 127 10.49 -4.91 3.66
CA ARG A 127 11.74 -5.66 3.85
C ARG A 127 11.91 -6.78 2.82
N GLN A 128 10.82 -7.47 2.46
CA GLN A 128 10.82 -8.48 1.41
C GLN A 128 11.19 -7.87 0.05
N SER A 129 10.61 -6.74 -0.34
CA SER A 129 10.92 -6.09 -1.61
C SER A 129 12.38 -5.64 -1.69
N VAL A 130 12.95 -5.11 -0.60
CA VAL A 130 14.38 -4.78 -0.49
C VAL A 130 15.26 -6.04 -0.67
N ALA A 131 14.84 -7.18 -0.11
CA ALA A 131 15.56 -8.44 -0.30
C ALA A 131 15.53 -8.90 -1.77
N LEU A 132 14.42 -8.70 -2.49
CA LEU A 132 14.29 -9.00 -3.92
C LEU A 132 15.21 -8.12 -4.79
N VAL A 133 15.40 -6.83 -4.43
CA VAL A 133 16.41 -5.98 -5.09
C VAL A 133 17.80 -6.59 -4.96
N ARG A 134 18.18 -7.02 -3.76
CA ARG A 134 19.49 -7.64 -3.50
C ARG A 134 19.65 -8.99 -4.21
N GLN A 135 18.56 -9.78 -4.25
CA GLN A 135 18.50 -11.03 -5.02
C GLN A 135 18.74 -10.77 -6.51
N ALA A 136 18.01 -9.84 -7.13
CA ALA A 136 18.23 -9.50 -8.55
C ALA A 136 19.65 -8.98 -8.81
N ARG A 137 20.20 -8.19 -7.87
CA ARG A 137 21.59 -7.72 -7.99
C ARG A 137 22.61 -8.84 -7.92
N SER A 138 22.33 -9.94 -7.20
CA SER A 138 23.26 -11.09 -7.14
C SER A 138 23.45 -11.75 -8.49
N GLU A 139 22.51 -11.61 -9.43
CA GLU A 139 22.64 -12.13 -10.81
C GLU A 139 23.75 -11.45 -11.62
N LEU A 140 24.22 -10.25 -11.19
CA LEU A 140 25.39 -9.60 -11.79
C LEU A 140 26.72 -10.32 -11.50
N PHE A 141 26.74 -11.23 -10.54
CA PHE A 141 27.93 -11.95 -10.09
C PHE A 141 27.88 -13.41 -10.48
N PRO A 142 29.06 -14.06 -10.68
CA PRO A 142 29.12 -15.47 -10.98
C PRO A 142 28.61 -16.32 -9.80
N THR A 143 27.90 -17.40 -10.13
CA THR A 143 27.56 -18.45 -9.17
C THR A 143 28.61 -19.54 -9.21
N ILE A 144 29.08 -19.98 -8.02
CA ILE A 144 30.07 -21.04 -7.88
C ILE A 144 29.43 -22.16 -7.06
N GLY A 145 29.26 -23.31 -7.70
CA GLY A 145 28.75 -24.52 -7.07
C GLY A 145 29.83 -25.56 -6.87
N LEU A 146 29.74 -26.37 -5.81
CA LEU A 146 30.54 -27.56 -5.58
C LEU A 146 29.63 -28.77 -5.71
N GLN A 147 29.98 -29.67 -6.64
CA GLN A 147 29.22 -30.89 -6.88
C GLN A 147 30.05 -32.09 -6.51
N TYR A 148 29.52 -32.94 -5.61
CA TYR A 148 30.06 -34.24 -5.28
C TYR A 148 29.13 -35.31 -5.85
N SER A 149 29.65 -36.16 -6.77
CA SER A 149 28.85 -37.13 -7.50
C SER A 149 29.46 -38.52 -7.47
N PRO A 150 29.02 -39.39 -6.57
CA PRO A 150 29.35 -40.81 -6.62
C PRO A 150 28.50 -41.51 -7.69
N ASN A 151 29.14 -42.13 -8.67
CA ASN A 151 28.47 -42.87 -9.74
C ASN A 151 29.01 -44.31 -9.79
N ARG A 152 28.11 -45.29 -9.74
CA ARG A 152 28.45 -46.71 -9.91
C ARG A 152 27.71 -47.26 -11.12
N TRP A 153 28.48 -47.67 -12.12
CA TRP A 153 27.92 -48.20 -13.34
C TRP A 153 28.49 -49.58 -13.63
N HIS A 154 27.72 -50.45 -14.27
CA HIS A 154 28.04 -51.77 -14.64
C HIS A 154 27.88 -51.92 -16.16
N GLU A 155 28.98 -52.30 -16.80
CA GLU A 155 28.98 -52.64 -18.22
C GLU A 155 28.93 -54.15 -18.35
N GLY A 156 27.79 -54.68 -18.78
CA GLY A 156 27.62 -56.10 -19.04
C GLY A 156 28.38 -56.54 -20.28
N SER A 157 28.81 -57.78 -20.35
CA SER A 157 29.36 -58.37 -21.56
C SER A 157 28.28 -58.39 -22.64
N GLY A 158 28.35 -57.47 -23.61
CA GLY A 158 27.36 -57.33 -24.72
C GLY A 158 27.29 -58.61 -25.55
N ALA A 159 26.11 -59.17 -25.69
CA ALA A 159 25.78 -60.25 -26.62
C ALA A 159 25.77 -59.69 -28.06
N GLY A 160 26.94 -59.48 -28.64
CA GLY A 160 26.99 -58.87 -29.98
C GLY A 160 28.36 -58.85 -30.65
N LYS A 161 29.29 -59.67 -30.18
CA LYS A 161 30.58 -59.78 -30.87
C LYS A 161 30.65 -61.02 -31.76
N ALA A 162 31.10 -60.75 -33.01
CA ALA A 162 31.38 -61.81 -33.98
C ALA A 162 32.33 -62.84 -33.37
N ALA A 163 32.09 -64.13 -33.69
CA ALA A 163 32.86 -65.29 -33.19
C ALA A 163 34.36 -65.10 -33.45
N GLY A 164 35.13 -64.88 -32.39
CA GLY A 164 36.60 -64.75 -32.47
C GLY A 164 37.26 -63.86 -31.44
N ASP A 165 36.52 -63.08 -30.67
CA ASP A 165 37.14 -62.16 -29.71
C ASP A 165 36.92 -62.63 -28.25
N SER A 166 37.99 -62.61 -27.45
CA SER A 166 38.00 -63.07 -26.05
C SER A 166 36.88 -62.41 -25.24
N ALA A 167 36.15 -63.20 -24.47
CA ALA A 167 35.03 -62.85 -23.65
C ALA A 167 35.23 -61.49 -22.94
N ALA A 168 34.50 -60.51 -23.37
CA ALA A 168 34.53 -59.20 -22.69
C ALA A 168 34.00 -59.36 -21.24
N LYS A 169 34.93 -59.19 -20.30
CA LYS A 169 34.63 -59.25 -18.87
C LYS A 169 33.67 -58.12 -18.51
N SER A 170 32.58 -58.46 -17.82
CA SER A 170 31.73 -57.43 -17.23
C SER A 170 32.54 -56.59 -16.23
N ILE A 171 32.48 -55.31 -16.34
CA ILE A 171 33.23 -54.36 -15.51
C ILE A 171 32.25 -53.50 -14.71
N THR A 172 32.38 -53.56 -13.38
CA THR A 172 31.71 -52.63 -12.49
C THR A 172 32.70 -51.54 -12.08
N LYS A 173 32.42 -50.28 -12.39
CA LYS A 173 33.23 -49.16 -11.96
C LYS A 173 32.44 -48.26 -11.01
N THR A 174 33.10 -47.83 -9.94
CA THR A 174 32.61 -46.74 -9.09
C THR A 174 33.53 -45.55 -9.33
N THR A 175 32.96 -44.44 -9.74
CA THR A 175 33.68 -43.16 -9.90
C THR A 175 33.09 -42.18 -8.92
N VAL A 176 33.92 -41.43 -8.25
CA VAL A 176 33.51 -40.31 -7.42
C VAL A 176 34.14 -39.06 -8.02
N THR A 177 33.32 -38.14 -8.42
CA THR A 177 33.77 -36.83 -8.95
C THR A 177 33.50 -35.74 -7.92
N LEU A 178 34.44 -34.83 -7.83
CA LEU A 178 34.29 -33.57 -7.09
C LEU A 178 34.57 -32.43 -8.08
N ASP A 179 33.52 -31.71 -8.39
CA ASP A 179 33.54 -30.72 -9.47
C ASP A 179 33.11 -29.35 -8.93
N THR A 180 33.82 -28.30 -9.36
CA THR A 180 33.39 -26.91 -9.23
C THR A 180 32.76 -26.45 -10.54
N LEU A 181 31.54 -25.94 -10.43
CA LEU A 181 30.81 -25.38 -11.58
C LEU A 181 30.67 -23.88 -11.34
N THR A 182 31.09 -23.11 -12.31
CA THR A 182 30.92 -21.65 -12.30
C THR A 182 30.06 -21.24 -13.48
N THR A 183 29.03 -20.46 -13.25
CA THR A 183 28.20 -19.88 -14.29
C THR A 183 28.04 -18.38 -14.05
N TRP A 184 28.16 -17.60 -15.09
CA TRP A 184 27.99 -16.15 -15.03
C TRP A 184 27.36 -15.63 -16.31
N ASP A 185 26.21 -14.99 -16.18
CA ASP A 185 25.54 -14.29 -17.29
C ASP A 185 26.08 -12.86 -17.37
N ILE A 186 26.73 -12.55 -18.49
CA ILE A 186 27.30 -11.23 -18.70
C ILE A 186 26.20 -10.32 -19.24
N ASP A 187 25.81 -9.33 -18.46
CA ASP A 187 24.71 -8.42 -18.78
C ASP A 187 25.12 -7.32 -19.79
N VAL A 188 25.39 -7.73 -21.03
CA VAL A 188 25.77 -6.80 -22.10
C VAL A 188 24.59 -5.88 -22.47
N TRP A 189 23.39 -6.45 -22.54
CA TRP A 189 22.20 -5.79 -23.06
C TRP A 189 21.35 -5.12 -21.98
N GLY A 190 21.73 -5.25 -20.71
CA GLY A 190 21.06 -4.63 -19.59
C GLY A 190 19.82 -5.35 -19.09
N ARG A 191 19.60 -6.61 -19.43
CA ARG A 191 18.49 -7.41 -18.93
C ARG A 191 18.45 -7.47 -17.41
N ILE A 192 19.59 -7.80 -16.78
CA ILE A 192 19.71 -7.90 -15.31
C ILE A 192 19.60 -6.50 -14.69
N ARG A 193 20.24 -5.50 -15.27
CA ARG A 193 20.15 -4.10 -14.79
C ARG A 193 18.73 -3.56 -14.85
N ARG A 194 17.96 -3.83 -15.92
CA ARG A 194 16.53 -3.45 -16.01
C ARG A 194 15.67 -4.24 -15.02
N THR A 195 16.01 -5.50 -14.72
CA THR A 195 15.36 -6.27 -13.65
C THR A 195 15.62 -5.65 -12.27
N ILE A 196 16.86 -5.22 -12.00
CA ILE A 196 17.21 -4.51 -10.76
C ILE A 196 16.44 -3.18 -10.67
N GLU A 197 16.40 -2.40 -11.75
CA GLU A 197 15.64 -1.14 -11.83
C GLU A 197 14.15 -1.35 -11.52
N SER A 198 13.54 -2.40 -12.09
CA SER A 198 12.16 -2.77 -11.77
C SER A 198 11.99 -3.08 -10.29
N ASN A 199 12.83 -3.93 -9.71
CA ASN A 199 12.75 -4.29 -8.30
C ASN A 199 13.02 -3.10 -7.36
N VAL A 200 13.90 -2.17 -7.74
CA VAL A 200 14.12 -0.92 -7.00
C VAL A 200 12.85 -0.07 -6.99
N ALA A 201 12.21 0.10 -8.14
CA ALA A 201 10.95 0.83 -8.23
C ALA A 201 9.83 0.15 -7.43
N ASP A 202 9.76 -1.17 -7.43
CA ASP A 202 8.80 -1.94 -6.62
C ASP A 202 9.10 -1.82 -5.12
N ALA A 203 10.38 -1.76 -4.71
CA ALA A 203 10.74 -1.52 -3.31
C ALA A 203 10.39 -0.09 -2.87
N GLN A 204 10.56 0.91 -3.73
CA GLN A 204 10.09 2.27 -3.48
C GLN A 204 8.56 2.33 -3.39
N ALA A 205 7.84 1.62 -4.25
CA ALA A 205 6.38 1.52 -4.17
C ALA A 205 5.94 0.87 -2.84
N SER A 206 6.64 -0.19 -2.40
CA SER A 206 6.35 -0.86 -1.14
C SER A 206 6.65 0.01 0.09
N ALA A 207 7.66 0.89 0.02
CA ALA A 207 7.92 1.91 1.04
C ALA A 207 6.77 2.93 1.13
N ALA A 208 6.26 3.37 -0.01
CA ALA A 208 5.10 4.25 -0.07
C ALA A 208 3.81 3.54 0.42
N ASP A 209 3.64 2.23 0.12
CA ASP A 209 2.52 1.44 0.66
C ASP A 209 2.59 1.32 2.19
N LEU A 210 3.79 1.19 2.78
CA LEU A 210 3.98 1.21 4.22
C LEU A 210 3.55 2.55 4.82
N ALA A 211 3.96 3.67 4.20
CA ALA A 211 3.55 4.99 4.64
C ALA A 211 2.02 5.18 4.54
N ASN A 212 1.40 4.67 3.45
CA ASN A 212 -0.04 4.69 3.29
C ASN A 212 -0.77 3.82 4.34
N ALA A 213 -0.25 2.64 4.65
CA ALA A 213 -0.81 1.77 5.69
C ALA A 213 -0.74 2.42 7.07
N THR A 214 0.35 3.13 7.36
CA THR A 214 0.53 3.91 8.60
C THR A 214 -0.50 5.04 8.67
N LEU A 215 -0.63 5.85 7.63
CA LEU A 215 -1.62 6.93 7.56
C LEU A 215 -3.05 6.40 7.70
N LEU A 216 -3.39 5.29 7.04
CA LEU A 216 -4.71 4.67 7.15
C LEU A 216 -4.99 4.16 8.56
N ALA A 217 -4.02 3.53 9.23
CA ALA A 217 -4.18 3.04 10.59
C ALA A 217 -4.39 4.20 11.59
N GLN A 218 -3.60 5.27 11.46
CA GLN A 218 -3.73 6.49 12.25
C GLN A 218 -5.08 7.16 12.03
N THR A 219 -5.49 7.38 10.79
CA THR A 219 -6.79 8.01 10.51
C THR A 219 -7.96 7.15 10.98
N GLN A 220 -7.89 5.83 10.84
CA GLN A 220 -8.91 4.93 11.38
C GLN A 220 -9.00 5.00 12.91
N LEU A 221 -7.85 5.14 13.61
CA LEU A 221 -7.85 5.35 15.05
C LEU A 221 -8.52 6.67 15.42
N ALA A 222 -8.13 7.78 14.78
CA ALA A 222 -8.73 9.09 15.06
C ALA A 222 -10.23 9.11 14.80
N LEU A 223 -10.70 8.50 13.70
CA LEU A 223 -12.13 8.33 13.40
C LEU A 223 -12.84 7.51 14.48
N GLY A 224 -12.24 6.38 14.89
CA GLY A 224 -12.75 5.54 15.98
C GLY A 224 -12.84 6.31 17.29
N TYR A 225 -11.82 7.11 17.59
CA TYR A 225 -11.74 7.94 18.80
C TYR A 225 -12.82 9.02 18.84
N PHE A 226 -12.98 9.82 17.78
CA PHE A 226 -14.02 10.85 17.75
C PHE A 226 -15.43 10.26 17.76
N ASN A 227 -15.64 9.12 17.12
CA ASN A 227 -16.90 8.37 17.22
C ASN A 227 -17.16 7.86 18.65
N LEU A 228 -16.12 7.42 19.37
CA LEU A 228 -16.22 7.04 20.79
C LEU A 228 -16.62 8.23 21.65
N ARG A 229 -15.95 9.40 21.47
CA ARG A 229 -16.26 10.65 22.20
C ARG A 229 -17.67 11.16 21.89
N ALA A 230 -18.13 11.02 20.65
CA ALA A 230 -19.51 11.31 20.28
C ALA A 230 -20.51 10.39 21.01
N ALA A 231 -20.20 9.10 21.13
CA ALA A 231 -21.02 8.16 21.88
C ALA A 231 -21.03 8.50 23.38
N ASP A 232 -19.89 8.89 23.96
CA ASP A 232 -19.82 9.36 25.36
C ASP A 232 -20.67 10.62 25.58
N SER A 233 -20.66 11.57 24.64
CA SER A 233 -21.48 12.78 24.69
C SER A 233 -22.96 12.46 24.52
N LEU A 234 -23.30 11.53 23.63
CA LEU A 234 -24.68 11.06 23.45
C LEU A 234 -25.20 10.34 24.69
N GLN A 235 -24.38 9.56 25.38
CA GLN A 235 -24.73 8.94 26.65
C GLN A 235 -25.08 10.00 27.70
N ARG A 236 -24.26 11.04 27.84
CA ARG A 236 -24.54 12.15 28.77
C ARG A 236 -25.80 12.91 28.41
N LEU A 237 -26.06 13.12 27.12
CA LEU A 237 -27.30 13.73 26.65
C LEU A 237 -28.53 12.90 27.10
N PHE A 238 -28.52 11.59 26.88
CA PHE A 238 -29.62 10.73 27.32
C PHE A 238 -29.75 10.67 28.83
N ASP A 239 -28.65 10.63 29.59
CA ASP A 239 -28.69 10.62 31.05
C ASP A 239 -29.32 11.92 31.60
N SER A 240 -28.98 13.09 30.99
CA SER A 240 -29.60 14.38 31.32
C SER A 240 -31.10 14.41 30.97
N THR A 241 -31.45 13.86 29.80
CA THR A 241 -32.83 13.74 29.32
C THR A 241 -33.65 12.84 30.22
N VAL A 242 -33.14 11.68 30.67
CA VAL A 242 -33.77 10.80 31.63
C VAL A 242 -34.05 11.54 32.93
N ASN A 243 -33.10 12.33 33.43
CA ASN A 243 -33.28 13.13 34.64
C ASN A 243 -34.36 14.23 34.46
N ALA A 244 -34.38 14.91 33.31
CA ALA A 244 -35.42 15.88 32.99
C ALA A 244 -36.84 15.23 32.93
N TYR A 245 -36.92 14.07 32.25
CA TYR A 245 -38.19 13.33 32.18
C TYR A 245 -38.67 12.80 33.52
N LYS A 246 -37.77 12.35 34.41
CA LYS A 246 -38.08 11.97 35.78
C LYS A 246 -38.61 13.14 36.59
N ARG A 247 -38.08 14.37 36.40
CA ARG A 247 -38.60 15.58 37.01
C ARG A 247 -40.05 15.85 36.54
N THR A 248 -40.32 15.80 35.23
CA THR A 248 -41.67 15.96 34.67
C THR A 248 -42.63 14.91 35.20
N LEU A 249 -42.22 13.63 35.32
CA LEU A 249 -43.00 12.57 35.90
C LEU A 249 -43.34 12.86 37.37
N THR A 250 -42.41 13.37 38.17
CA THR A 250 -42.62 13.71 39.58
C THR A 250 -43.67 14.81 39.72
N ILE A 251 -43.59 15.86 38.89
CA ILE A 251 -44.59 16.94 38.87
C ILE A 251 -45.96 16.38 38.46
N THR A 252 -46.02 15.56 37.41
CA THR A 252 -47.28 14.95 36.94
C THR A 252 -47.90 14.02 37.97
N GLN A 253 -47.10 13.22 38.67
CA GLN A 253 -47.58 12.35 39.74
C GLN A 253 -48.19 13.17 40.92
N ALA A 254 -47.48 14.24 41.34
CA ALA A 254 -47.98 15.12 42.40
C ALA A 254 -49.31 15.84 42.04
N ARG A 255 -49.53 16.15 40.77
CA ARG A 255 -50.78 16.73 40.25
C ARG A 255 -51.89 15.70 40.18
N PHE A 256 -51.56 14.45 39.82
CA PHE A 256 -52.51 13.33 39.84
C PHE A 256 -53.00 13.05 41.27
N ASP A 257 -52.09 13.00 42.23
CA ASP A 257 -52.43 12.75 43.66
C ASP A 257 -53.35 13.85 44.24
N ARG A 258 -53.34 15.05 43.65
CA ARG A 258 -54.22 16.17 43.94
C ARG A 258 -55.52 16.16 43.13
N GLY A 259 -55.68 15.20 42.19
CA GLY A 259 -56.85 15.09 41.33
C GLY A 259 -56.91 16.09 40.16
N VAL A 260 -55.80 16.74 39.84
CA VAL A 260 -55.72 17.78 38.80
C VAL A 260 -55.53 17.20 37.40
N VAL A 261 -54.82 16.07 37.26
CA VAL A 261 -54.53 15.42 35.98
C VAL A 261 -55.01 13.97 35.95
N SER A 262 -55.09 13.38 34.76
CA SER A 262 -55.60 12.02 34.57
C SER A 262 -54.52 10.95 34.83
N ARG A 263 -54.94 9.70 35.07
CA ARG A 263 -54.02 8.54 35.11
C ARG A 263 -53.28 8.35 33.79
N TYR A 264 -53.88 8.70 32.67
CA TYR A 264 -53.25 8.68 31.34
C TYR A 264 -52.00 9.53 31.32
N ASP A 265 -52.03 10.74 31.90
CA ASP A 265 -50.89 11.67 31.91
C ASP A 265 -49.69 11.08 32.67
N VAL A 266 -49.94 10.40 33.79
CA VAL A 266 -48.89 9.72 34.55
C VAL A 266 -48.30 8.55 33.76
N ILE A 267 -49.13 7.78 33.04
CA ILE A 267 -48.66 6.66 32.23
C ILE A 267 -47.83 7.19 31.03
N ALA A 268 -48.26 8.26 30.37
CA ALA A 268 -47.54 8.91 29.30
C ALA A 268 -46.14 9.39 29.75
N ALA A 269 -46.07 10.11 30.89
CA ALA A 269 -44.79 10.54 31.45
C ALA A 269 -43.88 9.35 31.86
N LYS A 270 -44.43 8.26 32.40
CA LYS A 270 -43.66 7.04 32.68
C LYS A 270 -43.12 6.39 31.41
N THR A 271 -43.91 6.36 30.34
CA THR A 271 -43.50 5.81 29.06
C THR A 271 -42.30 6.60 28.52
N GLN A 272 -42.33 7.94 28.56
CA GLN A 272 -41.21 8.77 28.14
C GLN A 272 -39.90 8.47 28.89
N VAL A 273 -39.98 8.37 30.23
CA VAL A 273 -38.83 7.98 31.05
C VAL A 273 -38.27 6.62 30.60
N ARG A 274 -39.10 5.61 30.39
CA ARG A 274 -38.65 4.26 30.01
C ARG A 274 -38.08 4.24 28.61
N THR A 275 -38.62 5.00 27.67
CA THR A 275 -38.09 5.15 26.31
C THR A 275 -36.71 5.79 26.35
N ALA A 276 -36.52 6.88 27.10
CA ALA A 276 -35.22 7.53 27.24
C ALA A 276 -34.19 6.63 27.94
N GLU A 277 -34.57 5.89 28.98
CA GLU A 277 -33.70 4.90 29.65
C GLU A 277 -33.25 3.80 28.65
N ALA A 278 -34.16 3.33 27.79
CA ALA A 278 -33.81 2.33 26.76
C ALA A 278 -32.83 2.89 25.73
N LEU A 279 -32.97 4.16 25.30
CA LEU A 279 -32.03 4.83 24.41
C LEU A 279 -30.65 4.99 25.08
N ALA A 280 -30.59 5.41 26.33
CA ALA A 280 -29.35 5.52 27.09
C ALA A 280 -28.60 4.18 27.17
N ILE A 281 -29.29 3.07 27.42
CA ILE A 281 -28.69 1.73 27.47
C ILE A 281 -28.14 1.35 26.06
N ASN A 282 -28.89 1.67 25.01
CA ASN A 282 -28.51 1.28 23.65
C ASN A 282 -27.20 1.93 23.17
N VAL A 283 -26.88 3.14 23.59
CA VAL A 283 -25.63 3.83 23.23
C VAL A 283 -24.40 3.05 23.69
N GLY A 284 -24.49 2.35 24.82
CA GLY A 284 -23.40 1.51 25.31
C GLY A 284 -22.91 0.46 24.31
N ILE A 285 -23.77 0.00 23.41
CA ILE A 285 -23.38 -0.95 22.35
C ILE A 285 -22.40 -0.29 21.35
N GLN A 286 -22.71 0.93 20.92
CA GLN A 286 -21.85 1.64 19.96
C GLN A 286 -20.53 2.05 20.62
N ARG A 287 -20.58 2.56 21.83
CA ARG A 287 -19.39 2.88 22.61
C ARG A 287 -18.44 1.69 22.72
N ALA A 288 -18.97 0.52 23.13
CA ALA A 288 -18.17 -0.69 23.25
C ALA A 288 -17.54 -1.12 21.91
N ARG A 289 -18.28 -0.99 20.79
CA ARG A 289 -17.75 -1.31 19.45
C ARG A 289 -16.57 -0.41 19.07
N PHE A 290 -16.66 0.90 19.31
CA PHE A 290 -15.56 1.82 19.03
C PHE A 290 -14.36 1.56 19.95
N GLU A 291 -14.58 1.29 21.22
CA GLU A 291 -13.52 0.93 22.17
C GLU A 291 -12.79 -0.36 21.74
N HIS A 292 -13.54 -1.38 21.32
CA HIS A 292 -12.97 -2.63 20.78
C HIS A 292 -12.19 -2.40 19.47
N ALA A 293 -12.69 -1.54 18.59
CA ALA A 293 -12.00 -1.20 17.34
C ALA A 293 -10.65 -0.49 17.59
N ILE A 294 -10.64 0.46 18.53
CA ILE A 294 -9.42 1.14 18.97
C ILE A 294 -8.42 0.13 19.57
N ALA A 295 -8.88 -0.79 20.42
CA ALA A 295 -8.03 -1.83 21.00
C ALA A 295 -7.32 -2.66 19.93
N VAL A 296 -8.04 -3.09 18.89
CA VAL A 296 -7.47 -3.85 17.75
C VAL A 296 -6.44 -3.02 17.00
N LEU A 297 -6.71 -1.73 16.76
CA LEU A 297 -5.78 -0.85 16.06
C LEU A 297 -4.46 -0.65 16.81
N ILE A 298 -4.51 -0.59 18.14
CA ILE A 298 -3.30 -0.50 18.99
C ILE A 298 -2.71 -1.87 19.36
N GLY A 299 -3.19 -2.96 18.74
CA GLY A 299 -2.64 -4.30 18.89
C GLY A 299 -2.87 -4.96 20.25
N ILE A 300 -3.95 -4.60 20.97
CA ILE A 300 -4.29 -5.14 22.28
C ILE A 300 -5.62 -5.90 22.22
N PRO A 301 -5.75 -7.03 22.94
CA PRO A 301 -7.06 -7.69 23.08
C PRO A 301 -8.11 -6.74 23.66
N PRO A 302 -9.32 -6.65 23.09
CA PRO A 302 -10.37 -5.75 23.58
C PRO A 302 -10.70 -5.91 25.06
N SER A 303 -10.51 -7.10 25.64
CA SER A 303 -10.74 -7.38 27.06
C SER A 303 -9.75 -6.71 28.02
N GLU A 304 -8.60 -6.25 27.51
CA GLU A 304 -7.52 -5.64 28.30
C GLU A 304 -7.44 -4.12 28.12
N PHE A 305 -8.38 -3.55 27.37
CA PHE A 305 -8.38 -2.15 27.01
C PHE A 305 -9.66 -1.45 27.44
N SER A 306 -9.52 -0.27 28.01
CA SER A 306 -10.64 0.62 28.33
C SER A 306 -10.20 2.07 28.27
N ILE A 307 -11.08 2.93 27.76
CA ILE A 307 -10.90 4.39 27.71
C ILE A 307 -11.92 5.02 28.66
N MET A 308 -11.46 5.94 29.51
CA MET A 308 -12.37 6.69 30.37
C MET A 308 -13.33 7.53 29.54
N PRO A 309 -14.65 7.54 29.87
CA PRO A 309 -15.63 8.38 29.20
C PRO A 309 -15.27 9.87 29.31
N ASP A 310 -15.31 10.57 28.19
CA ASP A 310 -15.10 12.01 28.13
C ASP A 310 -15.98 12.66 27.05
N GLN A 311 -16.07 13.98 27.01
CA GLN A 311 -16.90 14.70 26.03
C GLN A 311 -16.17 14.84 24.71
N LEU A 312 -16.94 14.89 23.62
CA LEU A 312 -16.45 15.38 22.35
C LEU A 312 -16.16 16.89 22.49
N MET A 313 -15.03 17.33 21.96
CA MET A 313 -14.68 18.75 21.93
C MET A 313 -15.72 19.54 21.14
N GLU A 314 -15.91 20.82 21.48
CA GLU A 314 -16.88 21.69 20.79
C GLU A 314 -16.27 22.30 19.51
N ASP A 315 -14.98 22.63 19.54
CA ASP A 315 -14.30 23.29 18.45
C ASP A 315 -13.55 22.30 17.56
N VAL A 316 -13.89 22.30 16.27
CA VAL A 316 -13.18 21.54 15.25
C VAL A 316 -12.02 22.38 14.70
N PRO A 317 -10.76 21.91 14.78
CA PRO A 317 -9.62 22.68 14.31
C PRO A 317 -9.69 22.90 12.79
N TYR A 318 -9.24 24.06 12.36
CA TYR A 318 -9.16 24.38 10.94
C TYR A 318 -7.97 23.65 10.29
N VAL A 319 -8.26 22.85 9.27
CA VAL A 319 -7.25 22.17 8.45
C VAL A 319 -6.98 23.03 7.20
N PRO A 320 -5.77 23.61 7.07
CA PRO A 320 -5.45 24.42 5.90
C PRO A 320 -5.32 23.55 4.65
N PRO A 321 -6.11 23.79 3.60
CA PRO A 321 -6.00 23.05 2.37
C PRO A 321 -4.71 23.41 1.61
N THR A 322 -4.15 22.45 0.87
CA THR A 322 -2.93 22.62 0.07
C THR A 322 -3.24 22.91 -1.40
N ILE A 323 -2.22 23.29 -2.18
CA ILE A 323 -2.37 23.49 -3.64
C ILE A 323 -2.54 22.10 -4.30
N PRO A 324 -3.42 21.94 -5.30
CA PRO A 324 -3.67 20.64 -5.96
C PRO A 324 -2.41 19.93 -6.48
N SER A 325 -1.43 20.67 -7.01
CA SER A 325 -0.16 20.08 -7.48
C SER A 325 0.66 19.42 -6.38
N LEU A 326 0.58 19.90 -5.13
CA LEU A 326 1.30 19.29 -4.02
C LEU A 326 0.72 17.94 -3.57
N LEU A 327 -0.52 17.62 -3.92
CA LEU A 327 -1.08 16.30 -3.64
C LEU A 327 -0.29 15.18 -4.32
N LEU A 328 0.26 15.44 -5.51
CA LEU A 328 1.07 14.46 -6.24
C LEU A 328 2.37 14.10 -5.50
N GLU A 329 2.87 15.01 -4.67
CA GLU A 329 4.11 14.84 -3.91
C GLU A 329 3.86 14.38 -2.47
N ARG A 330 2.65 14.59 -1.94
CA ARG A 330 2.32 14.37 -0.53
C ARG A 330 1.49 13.12 -0.25
N ARG A 331 0.94 12.46 -1.27
CA ARG A 331 0.15 11.25 -1.08
C ARG A 331 0.97 10.00 -1.36
N PRO A 332 1.11 9.12 -0.36
CA PRO A 332 1.90 7.90 -0.53
C PRO A 332 1.28 6.91 -1.53
N ASP A 333 -0.06 6.84 -1.65
CA ASP A 333 -0.75 5.98 -2.63
C ASP A 333 -0.47 6.41 -4.09
N ILE A 334 -0.39 7.72 -4.35
CA ILE A 334 -0.04 8.26 -5.67
C ILE A 334 1.43 7.93 -5.99
N ALA A 335 2.34 8.13 -5.02
CA ALA A 335 3.74 7.80 -5.19
C ALA A 335 3.97 6.30 -5.43
N ALA A 336 3.27 5.43 -4.70
CA ALA A 336 3.32 3.98 -4.92
C ALA A 336 2.86 3.60 -6.33
N ALA A 337 1.77 4.20 -6.82
CA ALA A 337 1.25 3.94 -8.15
C ALA A 337 2.22 4.40 -9.24
N GLU A 338 2.87 5.54 -9.07
CA GLU A 338 3.87 6.10 -9.98
C GLU A 338 5.13 5.21 -10.02
N ARG A 339 5.67 4.80 -8.87
CA ARG A 339 6.83 3.90 -8.81
C ARG A 339 6.54 2.55 -9.48
N ARG A 340 5.32 2.01 -9.38
CA ARG A 340 4.91 0.80 -10.11
C ARG A 340 4.90 0.98 -11.62
N ILE A 341 4.64 2.19 -12.15
CA ILE A 341 4.80 2.47 -13.58
C ILE A 341 6.28 2.40 -13.96
N ALA A 342 7.16 3.02 -13.13
CA ALA A 342 8.61 2.99 -13.37
C ALA A 342 9.14 1.55 -13.42
N GLY A 343 8.71 0.70 -12.47
CA GLY A 343 9.05 -0.72 -12.47
C GLY A 343 8.58 -1.46 -13.72
N GLN A 344 7.34 -1.23 -14.15
CA GLN A 344 6.80 -1.84 -15.36
C GLN A 344 7.49 -1.32 -16.63
N ASN A 345 7.91 -0.05 -16.68
CA ASN A 345 8.69 0.51 -17.76
C ASN A 345 10.04 -0.23 -17.91
N ALA A 346 10.72 -0.50 -16.80
CA ALA A 346 11.97 -1.27 -16.82
C ALA A 346 11.76 -2.70 -17.37
N LEU A 347 10.62 -3.35 -17.08
CA LEU A 347 10.28 -4.68 -17.60
C LEU A 347 10.06 -4.70 -19.12
N ILE A 348 9.68 -3.57 -19.75
CA ILE A 348 9.69 -3.46 -21.21
C ILE A 348 11.12 -3.66 -21.74
N GLY A 349 12.12 -3.04 -21.06
CA GLY A 349 13.53 -3.21 -21.39
C GLY A 349 13.99 -4.66 -21.27
N VAL A 350 13.55 -5.38 -20.23
CA VAL A 350 13.81 -6.81 -20.04
C VAL A 350 13.25 -7.63 -21.22
N ALA A 351 12.00 -7.36 -21.62
CA ALA A 351 11.37 -8.06 -22.75
C ALA A 351 12.05 -7.75 -24.10
N VAL A 352 12.50 -6.52 -24.30
CA VAL A 352 13.28 -6.12 -25.49
C VAL A 352 14.65 -6.78 -25.50
N ALA A 353 15.32 -6.91 -24.37
CA ALA A 353 16.62 -7.57 -24.26
C ALA A 353 16.58 -9.04 -24.71
N ALA A 354 15.44 -9.72 -24.60
CA ALA A 354 15.25 -11.10 -25.07
C ALA A 354 15.40 -11.27 -26.61
N TYR A 355 15.43 -10.19 -27.39
CA TYR A 355 15.73 -10.24 -28.84
C TYR A 355 17.20 -10.36 -29.12
N PHE A 356 18.08 -10.17 -28.14
CA PHE A 356 19.51 -10.18 -28.30
C PHE A 356 20.12 -11.48 -27.75
N PRO A 357 21.37 -11.85 -28.17
CA PRO A 357 22.02 -13.07 -27.71
C PRO A 357 22.27 -13.05 -26.21
N ASP A 358 21.91 -14.12 -25.49
CA ASP A 358 22.37 -14.34 -24.14
C ASP A 358 23.86 -14.73 -24.15
N ILE A 359 24.66 -14.01 -23.37
CA ILE A 359 26.11 -14.22 -23.28
C ILE A 359 26.41 -14.75 -21.87
N SER A 360 26.89 -16.00 -21.82
CA SER A 360 27.26 -16.64 -20.57
C SER A 360 28.71 -17.11 -20.57
N LEU A 361 29.36 -16.98 -19.41
CA LEU A 361 30.67 -17.54 -19.13
C LEU A 361 30.47 -18.74 -18.19
N SER A 362 31.00 -19.90 -18.63
CA SER A 362 31.00 -21.11 -17.82
C SER A 362 32.42 -21.54 -17.47
N GLY A 363 32.59 -21.99 -16.25
CA GLY A 363 33.85 -22.57 -15.77
C GLY A 363 33.57 -23.93 -15.12
N PHE A 364 34.39 -24.88 -15.45
CA PHE A 364 34.41 -26.21 -14.84
C PHE A 364 35.79 -26.50 -14.35
N GLY A 365 35.90 -26.98 -13.12
CA GLY A 365 37.16 -27.49 -12.59
C GLY A 365 36.83 -28.67 -11.69
N GLY A 366 37.44 -29.83 -11.96
CA GLY A 366 37.13 -31.01 -11.18
C GLY A 366 38.05 -32.16 -11.47
N GLY A 367 37.73 -33.30 -10.89
CA GLY A 367 38.49 -34.52 -11.13
C GLY A 367 37.89 -35.73 -10.42
N ILE A 368 38.44 -36.88 -10.79
CA ILE A 368 38.09 -38.16 -10.20
C ILE A 368 38.90 -38.35 -8.92
N LEU A 369 38.24 -38.63 -7.80
CA LEU A 369 38.90 -38.99 -6.55
C LEU A 369 39.48 -40.40 -6.70
N PRO A 370 40.82 -40.60 -6.65
CA PRO A 370 41.41 -41.92 -6.71
C PRO A 370 41.07 -42.69 -5.44
N ASN A 371 40.71 -43.95 -5.62
CA ASN A 371 40.47 -44.90 -4.51
C ASN A 371 39.20 -44.70 -3.65
N ALA A 372 38.12 -44.17 -4.21
CA ALA A 372 36.82 -44.48 -3.65
C ALA A 372 36.43 -45.93 -3.98
N VAL A 373 37.31 -46.88 -3.65
CA VAL A 373 37.00 -48.32 -3.64
C VAL A 373 36.06 -48.55 -2.46
N ALA A 374 34.94 -49.17 -2.75
CA ALA A 374 33.94 -49.55 -1.78
C ALA A 374 34.57 -50.09 -0.49
N GLY A 375 34.39 -49.35 0.62
CA GLY A 375 34.47 -49.96 1.93
C GLY A 375 35.33 -49.32 3.02
N TYR A 376 36.09 -48.25 2.79
CA TYR A 376 36.88 -47.65 3.87
C TYR A 376 36.80 -46.11 3.88
N VAL A 377 35.91 -45.63 4.71
CA VAL A 377 36.04 -44.26 5.23
C VAL A 377 37.00 -44.35 6.41
N GLY A 378 38.30 -44.38 6.11
CA GLY A 378 39.33 -44.24 7.13
C GLY A 378 39.41 -42.80 7.60
N THR A 379 39.35 -42.62 8.91
CA THR A 379 39.55 -41.37 9.63
C THR A 379 40.99 -40.87 9.46
N SER A 380 41.33 -40.26 8.34
CA SER A 380 42.55 -39.48 8.22
C SER A 380 42.29 -38.22 7.41
N ALA A 381 42.58 -37.11 8.08
CA ALA A 381 42.45 -35.74 7.60
C ALA A 381 43.04 -35.53 6.21
N PHE A 382 42.32 -34.76 5.39
CA PHE A 382 42.78 -34.17 4.15
C PHE A 382 44.31 -34.08 3.97
N PRO A 383 44.87 -34.51 2.82
CA PRO A 383 44.53 -33.94 1.53
C PRO A 383 43.98 -34.99 0.55
N VAL A 384 42.83 -34.68 -0.03
CA VAL A 384 42.29 -35.43 -1.18
C VAL A 384 43.13 -35.07 -2.39
N ALA A 385 44.02 -35.99 -2.79
CA ALA A 385 44.71 -35.88 -4.07
C ALA A 385 43.67 -36.14 -5.18
N VAL A 386 43.35 -35.14 -5.98
CA VAL A 386 42.51 -35.29 -7.18
C VAL A 386 43.38 -35.89 -8.28
N ALA A 387 43.08 -37.12 -8.69
CA ALA A 387 43.75 -37.69 -9.88
C ALA A 387 42.96 -37.31 -11.13
N ASN A 388 43.68 -36.96 -12.20
CA ASN A 388 43.11 -36.46 -13.45
C ASN A 388 42.33 -35.16 -13.28
N GLU A 389 43.01 -34.10 -12.92
CA GLU A 389 42.46 -32.72 -12.96
C GLU A 389 42.01 -32.36 -14.37
N VAL A 390 40.74 -31.95 -14.47
CA VAL A 390 40.15 -31.45 -15.70
C VAL A 390 39.59 -30.06 -15.42
N TRP A 391 39.90 -29.10 -16.27
CA TRP A 391 39.28 -27.80 -16.19
C TRP A 391 38.88 -27.31 -17.59
N SER A 392 37.86 -26.51 -17.66
CA SER A 392 37.46 -25.84 -18.89
C SER A 392 36.87 -24.46 -18.54
N VAL A 393 37.08 -23.53 -19.43
CA VAL A 393 36.45 -22.20 -19.42
C VAL A 393 35.86 -21.97 -20.80
N GLY A 394 34.58 -21.63 -20.85
CA GLY A 394 33.86 -21.45 -22.10
C GLY A 394 33.02 -20.18 -22.06
N LEU A 395 33.06 -19.41 -23.16
CA LEU A 395 32.14 -18.33 -23.44
C LEU A 395 31.11 -18.83 -24.46
N ALA A 396 29.83 -18.73 -24.11
CA ALA A 396 28.74 -19.07 -25.01
C ALA A 396 27.91 -17.82 -25.33
N ALA A 397 27.48 -17.69 -26.58
CA ALA A 397 26.52 -16.71 -27.04
C ALA A 397 25.37 -17.47 -27.72
N VAL A 398 24.18 -17.40 -27.17
CA VAL A 398 23.00 -18.14 -27.65
C VAL A 398 21.96 -17.15 -28.14
N GLN A 399 21.59 -17.25 -29.43
CA GLN A 399 20.55 -16.44 -30.05
C GLN A 399 19.43 -17.32 -30.56
N THR A 400 18.22 -17.12 -30.08
CA THR A 400 17.03 -17.77 -30.65
C THR A 400 16.67 -17.10 -31.98
N ILE A 401 16.62 -17.86 -33.06
CA ILE A 401 16.33 -17.34 -34.41
C ILE A 401 14.83 -17.40 -34.69
N ILE A 402 14.18 -18.52 -34.36
CA ILE A 402 12.76 -18.76 -34.62
C ILE A 402 12.09 -19.21 -33.31
N ASP A 403 11.07 -18.50 -32.88
CA ASP A 403 10.32 -18.76 -31.64
C ASP A 403 8.79 -18.74 -31.84
N GLY A 404 8.30 -18.75 -33.07
CA GLY A 404 6.88 -18.69 -33.37
C GLY A 404 6.17 -17.40 -32.92
N GLY A 405 6.94 -16.32 -32.67
CA GLY A 405 6.41 -15.02 -32.23
C GLY A 405 6.43 -14.79 -30.71
N LEU A 406 6.98 -15.72 -29.92
CA LEU A 406 6.99 -15.63 -28.45
C LEU A 406 7.51 -14.28 -27.94
N ARG A 407 8.69 -13.83 -28.39
CA ARG A 407 9.30 -12.56 -27.95
C ARG A 407 8.48 -11.33 -28.34
N LYS A 408 7.84 -11.37 -29.52
CA LYS A 408 6.93 -10.30 -29.95
C LYS A 408 5.77 -10.13 -28.98
N GLU A 409 5.14 -11.25 -28.61
CA GLU A 409 4.00 -11.21 -27.70
C GLU A 409 4.43 -10.91 -26.24
N GLN A 410 5.64 -11.27 -25.83
CA GLN A 410 6.19 -10.84 -24.52
C GLN A 410 6.36 -9.32 -24.45
N VAL A 411 6.89 -8.68 -25.50
CA VAL A 411 6.96 -7.21 -25.54
C VAL A 411 5.58 -6.58 -25.58
N ALA A 412 4.64 -7.12 -26.35
CA ALA A 412 3.27 -6.64 -26.41
C ALA A 412 2.58 -6.74 -25.03
N ALA A 413 2.80 -7.84 -24.31
CA ALA A 413 2.28 -8.04 -22.96
C ALA A 413 2.90 -7.02 -21.96
N ALA A 414 4.21 -6.79 -22.02
CA ALA A 414 4.89 -5.80 -21.18
C ALA A 414 4.38 -4.37 -21.41
N LEU A 415 4.17 -4.00 -22.69
CA LEU A 415 3.57 -2.71 -23.06
C LEU A 415 2.14 -2.58 -22.57
N ALA A 416 1.31 -3.62 -22.72
CA ALA A 416 -0.07 -3.61 -22.22
C ALA A 416 -0.11 -3.46 -20.69
N ALA A 417 0.78 -4.14 -19.97
CA ALA A 417 0.93 -4.00 -18.52
C ALA A 417 1.37 -2.59 -18.11
N TYR A 418 2.27 -1.96 -18.85
CA TYR A 418 2.65 -0.55 -18.65
C TYR A 418 1.43 0.38 -18.78
N TYR A 419 0.66 0.26 -19.88
CA TYR A 419 -0.54 1.09 -20.06
C TYR A 419 -1.60 0.84 -18.98
N GLN A 420 -1.72 -0.39 -18.50
CA GLN A 420 -2.58 -0.70 -17.36
C GLN A 420 -2.15 0.08 -16.11
N ARG A 421 -0.85 0.10 -15.78
CA ARG A 421 -0.32 0.86 -14.64
C ARG A 421 -0.54 2.37 -14.79
N VAL A 422 -0.36 2.91 -16.00
CA VAL A 422 -0.65 4.33 -16.29
C VAL A 422 -2.12 4.66 -16.05
N ALA A 423 -3.05 3.78 -16.47
CA ALA A 423 -4.47 3.99 -16.24
C ALA A 423 -4.82 3.94 -14.74
N ILE A 424 -4.25 3.00 -13.98
CA ILE A 424 -4.42 2.90 -12.51
C ILE A 424 -3.90 4.17 -11.83
N TYR A 425 -2.70 4.63 -12.18
CA TYR A 425 -2.14 5.86 -11.62
C TYR A 425 -3.03 7.08 -11.86
N ARG A 426 -3.51 7.27 -13.10
CA ARG A 426 -4.44 8.36 -13.42
C ARG A 426 -5.74 8.27 -12.61
N GLN A 427 -6.28 7.06 -12.45
CA GLN A 427 -7.46 6.85 -11.62
C GLN A 427 -7.19 7.19 -10.15
N THR A 428 -6.04 6.79 -9.60
CA THR A 428 -5.63 7.12 -8.22
C THR A 428 -5.55 8.64 -8.03
N VAL A 429 -4.96 9.36 -8.98
CA VAL A 429 -4.89 10.83 -8.95
C VAL A 429 -6.27 11.47 -9.00
N LEU A 430 -7.17 11.00 -9.89
CA LEU A 430 -8.54 11.54 -9.98
C LEU A 430 -9.33 11.28 -8.70
N THR A 431 -9.20 10.08 -8.13
CA THR A 431 -9.83 9.73 -6.84
C THR A 431 -9.29 10.59 -5.70
N ALA A 432 -8.00 10.89 -5.71
CA ALA A 432 -7.41 11.78 -4.71
C ALA A 432 -7.98 13.20 -4.77
N PHE A 433 -8.13 13.76 -5.97
CA PHE A 433 -8.78 15.08 -6.15
C PHE A 433 -10.24 15.05 -5.71
N GLN A 434 -10.98 14.00 -6.10
CA GLN A 434 -12.36 13.81 -5.65
C GLN A 434 -12.47 13.83 -4.13
N GLN A 435 -11.65 13.04 -3.43
CA GLN A 435 -11.67 12.96 -1.97
C GLN A 435 -11.44 14.32 -1.31
N VAL A 436 -10.50 15.10 -1.81
CA VAL A 436 -10.25 16.45 -1.27
C VAL A 436 -11.43 17.38 -1.50
N GLU A 437 -12.00 17.41 -2.71
CA GLU A 437 -13.18 18.25 -3.02
C GLU A 437 -14.39 17.84 -2.18
N ASP A 438 -14.64 16.53 -2.03
CA ASP A 438 -15.75 16.01 -1.23
C ASP A 438 -15.62 16.45 0.24
N GLU A 439 -14.41 16.38 0.82
CA GLU A 439 -14.20 16.76 2.22
C GLU A 439 -14.18 18.28 2.42
N LEU A 440 -13.69 19.06 1.46
CA LEU A 440 -13.78 20.52 1.51
C LEU A 440 -15.23 20.99 1.46
N SER A 441 -16.04 20.40 0.58
CA SER A 441 -17.48 20.71 0.51
C SER A 441 -18.21 20.31 1.79
N SER A 442 -17.86 19.12 2.34
CA SER A 442 -18.42 18.62 3.60
C SER A 442 -18.11 19.56 4.77
N GLN A 443 -16.87 20.01 4.91
CA GLN A 443 -16.45 20.96 5.95
C GLN A 443 -17.26 22.25 5.91
N ARG A 444 -17.43 22.84 4.71
CA ARG A 444 -18.19 24.07 4.53
C ARG A 444 -19.67 23.86 4.89
N ILE A 445 -20.29 22.84 4.29
CA ILE A 445 -21.72 22.58 4.46
C ILE A 445 -22.05 22.24 5.91
N LEU A 446 -21.24 21.38 6.56
CA LEU A 446 -21.43 21.00 7.95
C LEU A 446 -21.22 22.17 8.92
N ALA A 447 -20.32 23.12 8.61
CA ALA A 447 -20.15 24.32 9.44
C ALA A 447 -21.39 25.22 9.37
N ASP A 448 -21.95 25.43 8.18
CA ASP A 448 -23.19 26.19 8.00
C ASP A 448 -24.38 25.46 8.70
N GLN A 449 -24.48 24.15 8.53
CA GLN A 449 -25.50 23.31 9.19
C GLN A 449 -25.40 23.39 10.72
N GLN A 450 -24.18 23.32 11.27
CA GLN A 450 -23.96 23.40 12.72
C GLN A 450 -24.52 24.70 13.30
N SER A 451 -24.24 25.84 12.64
CA SER A 451 -24.73 27.14 13.09
C SER A 451 -26.27 27.19 13.16
N VAL A 452 -26.95 26.64 12.15
CA VAL A 452 -28.42 26.59 12.12
C VAL A 452 -28.97 25.60 13.17
N GLN A 453 -28.27 24.49 13.36
CA GLN A 453 -28.67 23.47 14.31
C GLN A 453 -28.52 23.94 15.77
N ASP A 454 -27.45 24.68 16.08
CA ASP A 454 -27.24 25.26 17.41
C ASP A 454 -28.33 26.29 17.75
N ASP A 455 -28.77 27.09 16.76
CA ASP A 455 -29.93 27.96 16.92
C ASP A 455 -31.23 27.18 17.15
N ALA A 456 -31.43 26.05 16.46
CA ALA A 456 -32.59 25.17 16.67
C ALA A 456 -32.60 24.55 18.08
N VAL A 457 -31.42 24.14 18.59
CA VAL A 457 -31.28 23.66 19.98
C VAL A 457 -31.66 24.76 20.95
N ARG A 458 -31.13 25.96 20.81
CA ARG A 458 -31.44 27.10 21.69
C ARG A 458 -32.95 27.41 21.71
N LEU A 459 -33.57 27.52 20.54
CA LEU A 459 -35.01 27.81 20.42
C LEU A 459 -35.88 26.68 20.97
N SER A 460 -35.50 25.42 20.79
CA SER A 460 -36.23 24.27 21.33
C SER A 460 -36.09 24.17 22.86
N HIS A 461 -34.92 24.55 23.40
CA HIS A 461 -34.71 24.66 24.84
C HIS A 461 -35.63 25.74 25.46
N ASP A 462 -35.66 26.96 24.87
CA ASP A 462 -36.56 28.03 25.31
C ASP A 462 -38.04 27.60 25.25
N SER A 463 -38.43 26.91 24.16
CA SER A 463 -39.78 26.37 23.99
C SER A 463 -40.13 25.34 25.08
N PHE A 464 -39.20 24.48 25.44
CA PHE A 464 -39.39 23.49 26.51
C PHE A 464 -39.56 24.18 27.88
N GLU A 465 -38.74 25.17 28.24
CA GLU A 465 -38.82 25.90 29.50
C GLU A 465 -40.14 26.67 29.62
N ILE A 466 -40.62 27.28 28.53
CA ILE A 466 -41.95 27.92 28.49
C ILE A 466 -43.04 26.88 28.71
N ALA A 467 -43.03 25.75 27.96
CA ALA A 467 -44.03 24.69 28.10
C ALA A 467 -44.06 24.07 29.51
N LEU A 468 -42.90 23.94 30.15
CA LEU A 468 -42.80 23.44 31.54
C LEU A 468 -43.44 24.41 32.52
N THR A 469 -43.14 25.72 32.40
CA THR A 469 -43.71 26.76 33.24
C THR A 469 -45.25 26.83 33.10
N GLU A 470 -45.75 26.80 31.87
CA GLU A 470 -47.19 26.81 31.57
C GLU A 470 -47.89 25.54 32.05
N TYR A 471 -47.23 24.37 31.99
CA TYR A 471 -47.75 23.15 32.55
C TYR A 471 -47.86 23.26 34.08
N GLU A 472 -46.82 23.75 34.77
CA GLU A 472 -46.85 23.98 36.20
C GLU A 472 -47.96 24.93 36.61
N ALA A 473 -48.23 25.96 35.81
CA ALA A 473 -49.36 26.86 35.99
C ALA A 473 -50.74 26.22 35.67
N GLY A 474 -50.78 25.10 34.95
CA GLY A 474 -51.98 24.39 34.56
C GLY A 474 -52.66 24.89 33.29
N THR A 475 -51.97 25.67 32.47
CA THR A 475 -52.51 26.28 31.25
C THR A 475 -52.35 25.40 30.01
N VAL A 476 -51.40 24.43 30.05
CA VAL A 476 -51.17 23.48 28.95
C VAL A 476 -51.24 22.02 29.43
N SER A 477 -51.44 21.08 28.51
CA SER A 477 -51.49 19.65 28.76
C SER A 477 -50.10 19.03 28.83
N ILE A 478 -49.99 17.82 29.43
CA ILE A 478 -48.76 17.01 29.44
C ILE A 478 -48.25 16.73 27.99
N THR A 479 -49.17 16.64 27.02
CA THR A 479 -48.81 16.39 25.62
C THR A 479 -47.94 17.50 25.07
N ALA A 480 -48.20 18.77 25.44
CA ALA A 480 -47.39 19.91 25.01
C ALA A 480 -45.93 19.79 25.53
N ILE A 481 -45.75 19.41 26.79
CA ILE A 481 -44.42 19.17 27.36
C ILE A 481 -43.72 18.02 26.62
N ILE A 482 -44.41 16.88 26.46
CA ILE A 482 -43.84 15.70 25.77
C ILE A 482 -43.35 16.08 24.40
N GLN A 483 -44.14 16.84 23.61
CA GLN A 483 -43.78 17.32 22.31
C GLN A 483 -42.54 18.25 22.35
N ALA A 484 -42.51 19.20 23.26
CA ALA A 484 -41.37 20.11 23.43
C ALA A 484 -40.09 19.34 23.84
N GLN A 485 -40.21 18.35 24.73
CA GLN A 485 -39.09 17.48 25.13
C GLN A 485 -38.57 16.63 23.95
N GLU A 486 -39.44 16.06 23.12
CA GLU A 486 -39.07 15.27 21.95
C GLU A 486 -38.36 16.14 20.91
N ILE A 487 -38.86 17.36 20.67
CA ILE A 487 -38.23 18.32 19.73
C ILE A 487 -36.86 18.73 20.25
N LEU A 488 -36.73 19.06 21.53
CA LEU A 488 -35.45 19.43 22.14
C LEU A 488 -34.44 18.28 22.01
N LEU A 489 -34.79 17.08 22.42
CA LEU A 489 -33.92 15.90 22.33
C LEU A 489 -33.50 15.61 20.89
N SER A 490 -34.45 15.72 19.95
CA SER A 490 -34.15 15.54 18.50
C SER A 490 -33.14 16.56 17.99
N ASN A 491 -33.28 17.83 18.38
CA ASN A 491 -32.35 18.89 17.96
C ASN A 491 -30.98 18.76 18.61
N GLU A 492 -30.91 18.42 19.90
CA GLU A 492 -29.63 18.16 20.59
C GLU A 492 -28.89 16.97 20.00
N GLN A 493 -29.60 15.87 19.67
CA GLN A 493 -29.01 14.73 18.96
C GLN A 493 -28.49 15.12 17.57
N ALA A 494 -29.27 15.89 16.80
CA ALA A 494 -28.88 16.34 15.47
C ALA A 494 -27.65 17.26 15.53
N ALA A 495 -27.56 18.16 16.50
CA ALA A 495 -26.39 19.01 16.72
C ALA A 495 -25.14 18.19 17.03
N LEU A 496 -25.27 17.19 17.90
CA LEU A 496 -24.16 16.29 18.24
C LEU A 496 -23.70 15.45 17.05
N VAL A 497 -24.62 14.90 16.25
CA VAL A 497 -24.30 14.16 15.02
C VAL A 497 -23.63 15.06 13.99
N THR A 498 -24.06 16.32 13.86
CA THR A 498 -23.41 17.29 12.96
C THR A 498 -22.00 17.60 13.43
N LEU A 499 -21.78 17.83 14.71
CA LEU A 499 -20.45 18.04 15.30
C LEU A 499 -19.53 16.81 15.10
N GLN A 500 -20.03 15.60 15.35
CA GLN A 500 -19.33 14.35 15.05
C GLN A 500 -18.92 14.28 13.58
N SER A 501 -19.84 14.58 12.66
CA SER A 501 -19.58 14.56 11.23
C SER A 501 -18.50 15.58 10.81
N ARG A 502 -18.43 16.73 11.48
CA ARG A 502 -17.37 17.73 11.28
C ARG A 502 -16.00 17.20 11.68
N PHE A 503 -15.88 16.49 12.81
CA PHE A 503 -14.62 15.84 13.21
C PHE A 503 -14.22 14.74 12.23
N VAL A 504 -15.17 13.89 11.83
CA VAL A 504 -14.94 12.82 10.85
C VAL A 504 -14.43 13.41 9.53
N SER A 505 -15.09 14.44 9.01
CA SER A 505 -14.67 15.11 7.77
C SER A 505 -13.31 15.82 7.93
N SER A 506 -12.99 16.38 9.11
CA SER A 506 -11.67 16.98 9.39
C SER A 506 -10.55 15.94 9.30
N VAL A 507 -10.72 14.77 9.91
CA VAL A 507 -9.75 13.68 9.83
C VAL A 507 -9.62 13.14 8.40
N SER A 508 -10.75 12.95 7.71
CA SER A 508 -10.79 12.49 6.31
C SER A 508 -10.09 13.47 5.36
N LEU A 509 -10.24 14.78 5.60
CA LEU A 509 -9.53 15.80 4.84
C LEU A 509 -8.01 15.70 5.03
N ILE A 510 -7.52 15.50 6.25
CA ILE A 510 -6.09 15.30 6.54
C ILE A 510 -5.58 14.05 5.82
N GLN A 511 -6.34 12.95 5.85
CA GLN A 511 -6.02 11.74 5.10
C GLN A 511 -5.95 12.01 3.59
N ALA A 512 -6.94 12.70 3.04
CA ALA A 512 -7.00 13.05 1.62
C ALA A 512 -5.83 13.95 1.19
N LEU A 513 -5.31 14.77 2.11
CA LEU A 513 -4.14 15.63 1.90
C LEU A 513 -2.80 14.90 2.09
N GLY A 514 -2.80 13.63 2.53
CA GLY A 514 -1.61 12.79 2.69
C GLY A 514 -0.98 12.78 4.07
N GLY A 515 -1.64 13.33 5.12
CA GLY A 515 -1.23 13.19 6.53
C GLY A 515 0.16 13.72 6.90
N GLY A 516 0.74 14.61 6.07
CA GLY A 516 2.07 15.16 6.31
C GLY A 516 3.23 14.35 5.71
N TRP A 517 2.97 13.27 5.00
CA TRP A 517 3.97 12.54 4.23
C TRP A 517 4.47 13.35 3.02
N ASP A 518 5.69 13.02 2.53
CA ASP A 518 6.30 13.67 1.37
C ASP A 518 7.17 12.66 0.60
N VAL A 519 7.20 12.79 -0.71
CA VAL A 519 7.95 11.89 -1.61
C VAL A 519 9.46 11.84 -1.31
N SER A 520 10.01 12.86 -0.66
CA SER A 520 11.40 12.87 -0.22
C SER A 520 11.73 11.81 0.85
N GLN A 521 10.72 11.20 1.46
CA GLN A 521 10.89 10.09 2.42
C GLN A 521 11.10 8.74 1.72
N LEU A 522 10.93 8.66 0.40
CA LEU A 522 11.21 7.42 -0.34
C LEU A 522 12.71 7.12 -0.32
N PRO A 523 13.09 5.84 -0.15
CA PRO A 523 14.47 5.44 -0.20
C PRO A 523 15.04 5.63 -1.61
N SER A 524 16.27 6.13 -1.70
CA SER A 524 16.97 6.30 -2.96
C SER A 524 17.38 4.95 -3.56
N SER A 525 17.59 4.92 -4.88
CA SER A 525 18.10 3.74 -5.57
C SER A 525 19.43 3.24 -4.98
N ASP A 526 20.32 4.17 -4.59
CA ASP A 526 21.61 3.84 -4.01
C ASP A 526 21.47 3.19 -2.64
N GLU A 527 20.57 3.66 -1.78
CA GLU A 527 20.29 3.05 -0.47
C GLU A 527 19.78 1.62 -0.61
N LEU A 528 18.89 1.37 -1.57
CA LEU A 528 18.31 0.05 -1.81
C LEU A 528 19.31 -0.94 -2.42
N THR A 529 20.26 -0.45 -3.19
CA THR A 529 21.27 -1.28 -3.88
C THR A 529 22.57 -1.45 -3.08
N HIS A 530 22.83 -0.65 -2.04
CA HIS A 530 24.05 -0.80 -1.25
C HIS A 530 24.10 -2.16 -0.55
N TRP A 531 25.19 -2.89 -0.81
CA TRP A 531 25.52 -4.14 -0.12
C TRP A 531 26.09 -3.81 1.25
N ARG A 532 25.28 -3.83 2.29
CA ARG A 532 25.80 -3.94 3.66
C ARG A 532 26.15 -5.41 3.90
N SER A 533 27.43 -5.68 4.10
CA SER A 533 28.00 -7.02 4.38
C SER A 533 27.60 -7.50 5.78
N CYS A 534 26.33 -7.91 5.93
CA CYS A 534 25.80 -8.44 7.19
C CYS A 534 25.23 -9.83 6.99
N VAL A 535 25.95 -10.75 6.33
CA VAL A 535 25.56 -12.16 6.35
C VAL A 535 26.60 -12.95 7.13
N ARG A 536 26.32 -13.20 8.40
CA ARG A 536 26.91 -14.34 9.10
C ARG A 536 26.23 -15.61 8.57
N VAL A 537 26.70 -16.10 7.40
CA VAL A 537 26.20 -17.33 6.75
C VAL A 537 26.18 -18.52 7.72
N LEU A 538 27.03 -18.52 8.74
CA LEU A 538 27.12 -19.54 9.77
C LEU A 538 25.95 -19.53 10.78
N GLU A 539 25.24 -18.43 10.94
CA GLU A 539 24.10 -18.35 11.88
C GLU A 539 22.81 -18.86 11.23
N VAL A 540 22.64 -18.64 9.94
CA VAL A 540 21.52 -19.20 9.16
C VAL A 540 21.60 -20.75 9.11
N MET A 541 22.81 -21.31 9.03
CA MET A 541 23.01 -22.77 9.05
C MET A 541 22.74 -23.39 10.42
N ARG A 542 22.71 -22.62 11.49
CA ARG A 542 22.44 -23.14 12.85
C ARG A 542 20.96 -23.11 13.22
N GLY A 543 20.07 -22.65 12.32
CA GLY A 543 18.63 -22.63 12.58
C GLY A 543 18.18 -21.63 13.65
N HIS A 544 19.05 -20.75 14.12
CA HIS A 544 18.70 -19.64 15.00
C HIS A 544 18.30 -18.46 14.12
N ILE A 545 17.03 -18.40 13.78
CA ILE A 545 16.42 -17.16 13.32
C ILE A 545 16.12 -16.39 14.60
N ASP A 546 17.01 -15.48 14.99
CA ASP A 546 16.75 -14.53 16.06
C ASP A 546 15.82 -13.44 15.52
N PRO A 547 14.55 -13.36 15.97
CA PRO A 547 13.63 -12.34 15.51
C PRO A 547 14.00 -10.91 15.97
N GLU A 548 14.97 -10.79 16.89
CA GLU A 548 15.43 -9.51 17.43
C GLU A 548 16.74 -9.01 16.80
N LEU A 549 17.24 -9.65 15.75
CA LEU A 549 18.37 -9.07 15.04
C LEU A 549 17.96 -7.68 14.50
N PRO A 550 18.68 -6.61 14.92
CA PRO A 550 18.39 -5.29 14.39
C PRO A 550 18.48 -5.35 12.87
N PRO A 551 17.53 -4.74 12.15
CA PRO A 551 17.57 -4.74 10.71
C PRO A 551 18.93 -4.21 10.27
N CYS A 552 19.64 -4.99 9.46
CA CYS A 552 20.73 -4.45 8.67
C CYS A 552 20.11 -3.46 7.69
N LEU A 553 19.80 -2.26 8.18
CA LEU A 553 19.40 -1.10 7.41
C LEU A 553 20.62 -0.46 6.79
#